data_3146450f877d5398de003625bbadd0e0
#
_entry.id   3146450f877d5398de003625bbadd0e0
#
_cell.length_a   1.000
_cell.length_b   1.000
_cell.length_c   1.000
_cell.angle_alpha   90.00
_cell.angle_beta   90.00
_cell.angle_gamma   90.00
#
_symmetry.space_group_name_H-M   'P 1'
#
loop_
_entity.id
_entity.type
_entity.pdbx_description
1 polymer ?
#
loop_
_entity_poly.entity_id
_entity_poly.type
_entity_poly.pdbx_seq_one_letter_code
_entity_poly.pdbx_strand_id
1 'polypeptide(L)'
;MKKTDVKKLAAAAMLVAAAVVGSMFSIPVGASKCSPVQHLVNIIGGVYLGPWYSLGMAFSASLIRNLLGLGSPLAFPGSMCGAFLSGFMYHTVGKKLCSMSFARSRNLGSAVRLPLAYAGELFGTSVIGGMLSYPVAAFIMGKEAALFTYVFPFFVSSLGGTLAAVVIVTAMKRIKFFDTVLGSETVENK
;
A
#
# COMPACT_ATOMS: atom_id res chain seq x y z
N MET A 1 -11.68 21.24 -10.69
CA MET A 1 -11.28 20.32 -9.61
C MET A 1 -11.69 20.92 -8.28
N LYS A 2 -12.31 20.14 -7.40
CA LYS A 2 -12.64 20.58 -6.03
C LYS A 2 -11.35 20.79 -5.23
N LYS A 3 -11.30 21.78 -4.35
CA LYS A 3 -10.14 22.11 -3.50
C LYS A 3 -9.59 20.89 -2.73
N THR A 4 -10.48 19.98 -2.35
CA THR A 4 -10.16 18.70 -1.69
C THR A 4 -9.40 17.72 -2.61
N ASP A 5 -9.70 17.71 -3.91
CA ASP A 5 -9.02 16.81 -4.87
C ASP A 5 -7.57 17.24 -5.10
N VAL A 6 -7.31 18.55 -5.11
CA VAL A 6 -5.95 19.10 -5.23
C VAL A 6 -5.09 18.71 -4.03
N LYS A 7 -5.64 18.82 -2.82
CA LYS A 7 -4.94 18.42 -1.59
C LYS A 7 -4.61 16.92 -1.58
N LYS A 8 -5.54 16.06 -2.01
CA LYS A 8 -5.31 14.62 -2.11
C LYS A 8 -4.24 14.30 -3.16
N LEU A 9 -4.26 14.99 -4.29
CA LEU A 9 -3.26 14.80 -5.33
C LEU A 9 -1.86 15.23 -4.86
N ALA A 10 -1.77 16.35 -4.16
CA ALA A 10 -0.51 16.81 -3.57
C ALA A 10 0.02 15.82 -2.52
N ALA A 11 -0.84 15.33 -1.63
CA ALA A 11 -0.46 14.30 -0.65
C ALA A 11 -0.01 13.00 -1.32
N ALA A 12 -0.71 12.57 -2.38
CA ALA A 12 -0.34 11.40 -3.16
C ALA A 12 1.05 11.58 -3.81
N ALA A 13 1.32 12.74 -4.40
CA ALA A 13 2.62 13.04 -5.01
C ALA A 13 3.76 13.03 -3.98
N MET A 14 3.55 13.60 -2.80
CA MET A 14 4.53 13.57 -1.70
C MET A 14 4.81 12.13 -1.24
N LEU A 15 3.78 11.31 -1.12
CA LEU A 15 3.92 9.90 -0.74
C LEU A 15 4.65 9.09 -1.83
N VAL A 16 4.38 9.36 -3.11
CA VAL A 16 5.13 8.76 -4.23
C VAL A 16 6.60 9.14 -4.14
N ALA A 17 6.93 10.41 -3.93
CA ALA A 17 8.31 10.86 -3.75
C ALA A 17 8.99 10.16 -2.57
N ALA A 18 8.31 10.03 -1.43
CA ALA A 18 8.81 9.29 -0.26
C ALA A 18 9.07 7.80 -0.57
N ALA A 19 8.20 7.15 -1.35
CA ALA A 19 8.40 5.77 -1.78
C ALA A 19 9.60 5.61 -2.71
N VAL A 20 9.81 6.56 -3.63
CA VAL A 20 10.95 6.55 -4.56
C VAL A 20 12.26 6.76 -3.79
N VAL A 21 12.34 7.77 -2.95
CA VAL A 21 13.54 8.04 -2.12
C VAL A 21 13.80 6.88 -1.17
N GLY A 22 12.77 6.37 -0.49
CA GLY A 22 12.89 5.24 0.41
C GLY A 22 13.32 3.93 -0.27
N SER A 23 13.14 3.83 -1.58
CA SER A 23 13.59 2.66 -2.34
C SER A 23 15.11 2.57 -2.50
N MET A 24 15.82 3.63 -2.25
CA MET A 24 17.31 3.62 -2.19
C MET A 24 17.80 2.69 -1.07
N PHE A 25 17.00 2.48 -0.03
CA PHE A 25 17.27 1.55 1.06
C PHE A 25 16.68 0.14 0.81
N SER A 26 16.58 -0.26 -0.46
CA SER A 26 16.10 -1.60 -0.80
C SER A 26 17.16 -2.66 -0.50
N ILE A 27 16.71 -3.80 0.03
CA ILE A 27 17.56 -4.94 0.40
C ILE A 27 17.29 -6.09 -0.58
N PRO A 28 18.32 -6.71 -1.17
CA PRO A 28 18.13 -7.89 -2.01
C PRO A 28 17.69 -9.08 -1.15
N VAL A 29 16.56 -9.70 -1.48
CA VAL A 29 16.07 -10.92 -0.83
C VAL A 29 15.69 -11.94 -1.91
N GLY A 30 16.46 -13.00 -2.03
CA GLY A 30 16.26 -14.03 -3.04
C GLY A 30 16.26 -13.45 -4.46
N ALA A 31 15.22 -13.74 -5.23
CA ALA A 31 15.10 -13.33 -6.63
C ALA A 31 14.60 -11.88 -6.84
N SER A 32 14.37 -11.11 -5.77
CA SER A 32 13.79 -9.76 -5.84
C SER A 32 14.45 -8.78 -4.86
N LYS A 33 14.24 -7.48 -5.11
CA LYS A 33 14.61 -6.40 -4.18
C LYS A 33 13.44 -6.08 -3.27
N CYS A 34 13.64 -6.15 -1.97
CA CYS A 34 12.67 -5.75 -0.96
C CYS A 34 12.73 -4.26 -0.68
N SER A 35 11.61 -3.57 -0.73
CA SER A 35 11.47 -2.14 -0.48
C SER A 35 10.36 -1.89 0.55
N PRO A 36 10.62 -2.03 1.86
CA PRO A 36 9.61 -1.89 2.89
C PRO A 36 8.90 -0.53 2.89
N VAL A 37 9.63 0.54 2.55
CA VAL A 37 9.07 1.90 2.50
C VAL A 37 7.94 2.02 1.49
N GLN A 38 7.99 1.29 0.37
CA GLN A 38 6.90 1.31 -0.61
C GLN A 38 5.61 0.74 -0.04
N HIS A 39 5.70 -0.35 0.72
CA HIS A 39 4.52 -0.99 1.34
C HIS A 39 3.94 -0.13 2.47
N LEU A 40 4.79 0.54 3.24
CA LEU A 40 4.37 1.56 4.19
C LEU A 40 3.55 2.67 3.50
N VAL A 41 4.07 3.21 2.39
CA VAL A 41 3.40 4.28 1.62
C VAL A 41 2.10 3.78 1.00
N ASN A 42 2.05 2.55 0.50
CA ASN A 42 0.84 1.92 -0.02
C ASN A 42 -0.27 1.88 1.05
N ILE A 43 0.06 1.47 2.27
CA ILE A 43 -0.89 1.42 3.39
C ILE A 43 -1.37 2.83 3.76
N ILE A 44 -0.46 3.79 3.87
CA ILE A 44 -0.83 5.20 4.16
C ILE A 44 -1.79 5.72 3.08
N GLY A 45 -1.44 5.54 1.81
CA GLY A 45 -2.29 5.92 0.69
C GLY A 45 -3.64 5.23 0.71
N GLY A 46 -3.65 3.91 0.95
CA GLY A 46 -4.88 3.11 1.04
C GLY A 46 -5.81 3.57 2.15
N VAL A 47 -5.27 3.85 3.34
CA VAL A 47 -6.04 4.27 4.52
C VAL A 47 -6.60 5.67 4.38
N TYR A 48 -5.80 6.64 3.92
CA TYR A 48 -6.16 8.06 3.95
C TYR A 48 -6.70 8.59 2.62
N LEU A 49 -6.22 8.11 1.48
CA LEU A 49 -6.62 8.59 0.17
C LEU A 49 -7.61 7.66 -0.55
N GLY A 50 -7.62 6.38 -0.17
CA GLY A 50 -8.49 5.37 -0.72
C GLY A 50 -7.85 4.48 -1.80
N PRO A 51 -8.55 3.40 -2.23
CA PRO A 51 -7.96 2.35 -3.06
C PRO A 51 -7.47 2.83 -4.42
N TRP A 52 -8.19 3.71 -5.08
CA TRP A 52 -7.84 4.20 -6.42
C TRP A 52 -6.62 5.13 -6.40
N TYR A 53 -6.53 6.02 -5.41
CA TYR A 53 -5.35 6.86 -5.24
C TYR A 53 -4.14 6.02 -4.89
N SER A 54 -4.29 5.05 -3.98
CA SER A 54 -3.20 4.15 -3.59
C SER A 54 -2.70 3.31 -4.77
N LEU A 55 -3.60 2.82 -5.63
CA LEU A 55 -3.26 2.13 -6.87
C LEU A 55 -2.43 3.02 -7.81
N GLY A 56 -2.88 4.26 -8.05
CA GLY A 56 -2.17 5.23 -8.88
C GLY A 56 -0.80 5.60 -8.31
N MET A 57 -0.70 5.75 -6.99
CA MET A 57 0.57 5.99 -6.29
C MET A 57 1.54 4.82 -6.46
N ALA A 58 1.07 3.58 -6.26
CA ALA A 58 1.88 2.38 -6.42
C ALA A 58 2.40 2.21 -7.85
N PHE A 59 1.55 2.49 -8.84
CA PHE A 59 1.95 2.51 -10.26
C PHE A 59 3.02 3.57 -10.52
N SER A 60 2.78 4.83 -10.11
CA SER A 60 3.70 5.95 -10.36
C SER A 60 5.05 5.73 -9.66
N ALA A 61 5.05 5.27 -8.41
CA ALA A 61 6.27 4.95 -7.68
C ALA A 61 7.06 3.82 -8.36
N SER A 62 6.38 2.74 -8.79
CA SER A 62 7.01 1.63 -9.50
C SER A 62 7.58 2.06 -10.84
N LEU A 63 6.86 2.93 -11.58
CA LEU A 63 7.33 3.47 -12.86
C LEU A 63 8.60 4.31 -12.68
N ILE A 64 8.57 5.29 -11.79
CA ILE A 64 9.72 6.17 -11.53
C ILE A 64 10.94 5.35 -11.06
N ARG A 65 10.74 4.40 -10.14
CA ARG A 65 11.80 3.52 -9.65
C ARG A 65 12.43 2.67 -10.76
N ASN A 66 11.61 2.15 -11.68
CA ASN A 66 12.13 1.39 -12.81
C ASN A 66 12.92 2.27 -13.77
N LEU A 67 12.44 3.48 -14.08
CA LEU A 67 13.15 4.44 -14.94
C LEU A 67 14.49 4.87 -14.33
N LEU A 68 14.57 4.97 -13.00
CA LEU A 68 15.79 5.30 -12.27
C LEU A 68 16.73 4.08 -12.01
N GLY A 69 16.35 2.87 -12.45
CA GLY A 69 17.13 1.66 -12.18
C GLY A 69 17.10 1.16 -10.72
N LEU A 70 16.25 1.78 -9.88
CA LEU A 70 16.11 1.44 -8.47
C LEU A 70 15.13 0.28 -8.23
N GLY A 71 14.34 -0.08 -9.24
CA GLY A 71 13.31 -1.10 -9.18
C GLY A 71 13.49 -2.20 -10.24
N SER A 72 12.47 -3.04 -10.34
CA SER A 72 12.30 -4.02 -11.39
C SER A 72 10.84 -4.05 -11.86
N PRO A 73 10.55 -4.56 -13.07
CA PRO A 73 9.16 -4.72 -13.56
C PRO A 73 8.26 -5.53 -12.62
N LEU A 74 8.84 -6.39 -11.77
CA LEU A 74 8.12 -7.16 -10.77
C LEU A 74 7.46 -6.31 -9.69
N ALA A 75 7.92 -5.06 -9.51
CA ALA A 75 7.32 -4.14 -8.55
C ALA A 75 5.90 -3.71 -8.93
N PHE A 76 5.55 -3.71 -10.21
CA PHE A 76 4.21 -3.30 -10.66
C PHE A 76 3.12 -4.22 -10.09
N PRO A 77 3.07 -5.53 -10.42
CA PRO A 77 2.02 -6.40 -9.90
C PRO A 77 2.04 -6.48 -8.38
N GLY A 78 3.24 -6.54 -7.77
CA GLY A 78 3.38 -6.62 -6.32
C GLY A 78 2.74 -5.43 -5.60
N SER A 79 3.25 -4.23 -5.85
CA SER A 79 2.80 -3.04 -5.12
C SER A 79 1.39 -2.60 -5.48
N MET A 80 0.97 -2.76 -6.74
CA MET A 80 -0.37 -2.34 -7.16
C MET A 80 -1.47 -3.19 -6.52
N CYS A 81 -1.29 -4.53 -6.48
CA CYS A 81 -2.25 -5.42 -5.82
C CYS A 81 -2.34 -5.15 -4.32
N GLY A 82 -1.20 -4.97 -3.65
CA GLY A 82 -1.17 -4.64 -2.23
C GLY A 82 -1.84 -3.31 -1.93
N ALA A 83 -1.43 -2.25 -2.62
CA ALA A 83 -1.97 -0.91 -2.43
C ALA A 83 -3.49 -0.83 -2.63
N PHE A 84 -3.99 -1.43 -3.71
CA PHE A 84 -5.42 -1.49 -3.97
C PHE A 84 -6.17 -2.27 -2.88
N LEU A 85 -5.66 -3.46 -2.55
CA LEU A 85 -6.33 -4.34 -1.59
C LEU A 85 -6.31 -3.76 -0.18
N SER A 86 -5.22 -3.11 0.23
CA SER A 86 -5.13 -2.37 1.49
C SER A 86 -6.22 -1.31 1.61
N GLY A 87 -6.36 -0.46 0.59
CA GLY A 87 -7.39 0.58 0.55
C GLY A 87 -8.81 -0.01 0.48
N PHE A 88 -9.02 -1.04 -0.33
CA PHE A 88 -10.31 -1.71 -0.48
C PHE A 88 -10.76 -2.37 0.83
N MET A 89 -9.87 -3.10 1.49
CA MET A 89 -10.15 -3.72 2.79
C MET A 89 -10.49 -2.68 3.85
N TYR A 90 -9.78 -1.56 3.89
CA TYR A 90 -10.06 -0.48 4.84
C TYR A 90 -11.40 0.20 4.60
N HIS A 91 -11.67 0.63 3.36
CA HIS A 91 -12.84 1.46 3.04
C HIS A 91 -14.11 0.67 2.78
N THR A 92 -14.01 -0.52 2.18
CA THR A 92 -15.20 -1.31 1.81
C THR A 92 -15.50 -2.38 2.86
N VAL A 93 -14.57 -3.30 3.08
CA VAL A 93 -14.80 -4.42 3.99
C VAL A 93 -14.85 -3.93 5.44
N GLY A 94 -13.90 -3.09 5.84
CA GLY A 94 -13.84 -2.53 7.18
C GLY A 94 -15.04 -1.66 7.52
N LYS A 95 -15.56 -0.87 6.57
CA LYS A 95 -16.78 -0.09 6.74
C LYS A 95 -18.01 -1.01 6.93
N LYS A 96 -18.12 -2.06 6.11
CA LYS A 96 -19.21 -3.03 6.20
C LYS A 96 -19.19 -3.79 7.54
N LEU A 97 -18.02 -4.23 7.99
CA LEU A 97 -17.88 -4.91 9.29
C LEU A 97 -18.19 -3.97 10.47
N CYS A 98 -17.78 -2.70 10.40
CA CYS A 98 -18.10 -1.73 11.44
C CYS A 98 -19.58 -1.34 11.48
N SER A 99 -20.34 -1.54 10.41
CA SER A 99 -21.79 -1.31 10.38
C SER A 99 -22.59 -2.45 11.02
N MET A 100 -21.99 -3.61 11.25
CA MET A 100 -22.64 -4.73 11.95
C MET A 100 -22.81 -4.40 13.44
N SER A 101 -23.95 -4.78 14.01
CA SER A 101 -24.38 -4.39 15.35
C SER A 101 -23.35 -4.58 16.48
N PHE A 102 -22.53 -5.61 16.40
CA PHE A 102 -21.52 -5.91 17.41
C PHE A 102 -20.36 -4.88 17.44
N ALA A 103 -19.88 -4.45 16.28
CA ALA A 103 -18.79 -3.50 16.17
C ALA A 103 -19.24 -2.06 16.46
N ARG A 104 -20.50 -1.74 16.13
CA ARG A 104 -21.13 -0.44 16.39
C ARG A 104 -21.30 -0.18 17.89
N SER A 105 -21.66 -1.20 18.66
CA SER A 105 -21.86 -1.11 20.12
C SER A 105 -20.57 -0.81 20.91
N ARG A 106 -19.39 -1.13 20.35
CA ARG A 106 -18.10 -0.97 21.03
C ARG A 106 -17.20 0.15 20.50
N ASN A 107 -17.68 0.96 19.56
CA ASN A 107 -16.90 2.05 18.94
C ASN A 107 -15.53 1.61 18.36
N LEU A 108 -15.48 0.37 17.84
CA LEU A 108 -14.25 -0.33 17.40
C LEU A 108 -13.81 0.02 15.96
N GLY A 109 -14.30 1.13 15.40
CA GLY A 109 -14.09 1.47 13.98
C GLY A 109 -12.65 1.37 13.48
N SER A 110 -11.70 2.04 14.12
CA SER A 110 -10.30 1.99 13.69
C SER A 110 -9.58 0.70 14.09
N ALA A 111 -9.98 0.10 15.22
CA ALA A 111 -9.40 -1.16 15.71
C ALA A 111 -9.69 -2.34 14.78
N VAL A 112 -10.79 -2.30 14.02
CA VAL A 112 -11.13 -3.32 13.01
C VAL A 112 -10.57 -2.97 11.64
N ARG A 113 -10.66 -1.70 11.23
CA ARG A 113 -10.32 -1.27 9.86
C ARG A 113 -8.83 -1.29 9.57
N LEU A 114 -7.97 -0.92 10.54
CA LEU A 114 -6.52 -0.91 10.33
C LEU A 114 -5.92 -2.30 10.13
N PRO A 115 -6.21 -3.32 10.96
CA PRO A 115 -5.73 -4.68 10.72
C PRO A 115 -6.14 -5.23 9.35
N LEU A 116 -7.34 -4.88 8.87
CA LEU A 116 -7.79 -5.27 7.53
C LEU A 116 -6.95 -4.61 6.41
N ALA A 117 -6.57 -3.34 6.57
CA ALA A 117 -5.68 -2.68 5.62
C ALA A 117 -4.31 -3.35 5.58
N TYR A 118 -3.76 -3.69 6.74
CA TYR A 118 -2.47 -4.38 6.86
C TYR A 118 -2.52 -5.79 6.23
N ALA A 119 -3.56 -6.55 6.53
CA ALA A 119 -3.78 -7.86 5.93
C ALA A 119 -3.96 -7.76 4.41
N GLY A 120 -4.67 -6.73 3.93
CA GLY A 120 -4.86 -6.46 2.51
C GLY A 120 -3.55 -6.19 1.79
N GLU A 121 -2.65 -5.39 2.37
CA GLU A 121 -1.32 -5.14 1.81
C GLU A 121 -0.49 -6.42 1.77
N LEU A 122 -0.41 -7.14 2.90
CA LEU A 122 0.35 -8.39 3.00
C LEU A 122 -0.12 -9.42 1.98
N PHE A 123 -1.40 -9.72 1.95
CA PHE A 123 -1.97 -10.72 1.05
C PHE A 123 -1.90 -10.27 -0.41
N GLY A 124 -2.26 -9.02 -0.69
CA GLY A 124 -2.26 -8.46 -2.03
C GLY A 124 -0.86 -8.43 -2.65
N THR A 125 0.14 -8.01 -1.90
CA THR A 125 1.52 -7.97 -2.39
C THR A 125 2.14 -9.36 -2.48
N SER A 126 2.08 -10.15 -1.40
CA SER A 126 2.83 -11.41 -1.34
C SER A 126 2.20 -12.50 -2.19
N VAL A 127 0.90 -12.73 -2.04
CA VAL A 127 0.24 -13.84 -2.73
C VAL A 127 -0.16 -13.42 -4.15
N ILE A 128 -1.05 -12.43 -4.27
CA ILE A 128 -1.58 -12.05 -5.59
C ILE A 128 -0.48 -11.42 -6.44
N GLY A 129 0.23 -10.44 -5.91
CA GLY A 129 1.31 -9.76 -6.61
C GLY A 129 2.51 -10.66 -6.90
N GLY A 130 2.85 -11.55 -5.96
CA GLY A 130 3.91 -12.56 -6.15
C GLY A 130 3.61 -13.53 -7.28
N MET A 131 2.38 -14.03 -7.33
CA MET A 131 1.94 -14.93 -8.43
C MET A 131 1.85 -14.18 -9.78
N LEU A 132 1.32 -12.97 -9.80
CA LEU A 132 1.24 -12.14 -11.00
C LEU A 132 2.62 -11.66 -11.48
N SER A 133 3.64 -11.74 -10.65
CA SER A 133 5.03 -11.45 -11.03
C SER A 133 5.64 -12.56 -11.88
N TYR A 134 5.12 -13.79 -11.82
CA TYR A 134 5.60 -14.89 -12.66
C TYR A 134 5.52 -14.59 -14.16
N PRO A 135 4.36 -14.23 -14.75
CA PRO A 135 4.30 -13.89 -16.17
C PRO A 135 5.18 -12.67 -16.54
N VAL A 136 5.33 -11.70 -15.65
CA VAL A 136 6.23 -10.56 -15.87
C VAL A 136 7.69 -11.04 -15.94
N ALA A 137 8.09 -11.90 -15.03
CA ALA A 137 9.44 -12.48 -15.05
C ALA A 137 9.71 -13.32 -16.29
N ALA A 138 8.78 -14.21 -16.63
CA ALA A 138 8.94 -15.14 -17.75
C ALA A 138 8.90 -14.43 -19.11
N PHE A 139 7.87 -13.61 -19.36
CA PHE A 139 7.62 -13.05 -20.69
C PHE A 139 8.30 -11.70 -20.93
N ILE A 140 8.48 -10.87 -19.89
CA ILE A 140 9.07 -9.53 -20.04
C ILE A 140 10.55 -9.54 -19.70
N MET A 141 10.96 -10.26 -18.65
CA MET A 141 12.34 -10.29 -18.20
C MET A 141 13.14 -11.48 -18.75
N GLY A 142 12.51 -12.45 -19.40
CA GLY A 142 13.16 -13.68 -19.92
C GLY A 142 13.80 -14.54 -18.82
N LYS A 143 13.27 -14.50 -17.60
CA LYS A 143 13.80 -15.24 -16.45
C LYS A 143 13.02 -16.53 -16.23
N GLU A 144 13.72 -17.63 -16.13
CA GLU A 144 13.13 -18.88 -15.64
C GLU A 144 12.80 -18.74 -14.15
N ALA A 145 11.55 -18.90 -13.81
CA ALA A 145 11.07 -18.81 -12.43
C ALA A 145 9.87 -19.76 -12.25
N ALA A 146 9.67 -20.28 -11.04
CA ALA A 146 8.44 -20.98 -10.70
C ALA A 146 7.38 -19.99 -10.25
N LEU A 147 6.09 -20.38 -10.32
CA LEU A 147 4.94 -19.53 -10.00
C LEU A 147 5.03 -18.86 -8.61
N PHE A 148 5.59 -19.55 -7.63
CA PHE A 148 5.70 -19.07 -6.25
C PHE A 148 7.06 -18.46 -5.90
N THR A 149 7.97 -18.32 -6.84
CA THR A 149 9.34 -17.80 -6.59
C THR A 149 9.33 -16.42 -5.92
N TYR A 150 8.39 -15.57 -6.28
CA TYR A 150 8.32 -14.18 -5.80
C TYR A 150 7.45 -14.00 -4.56
N VAL A 151 6.68 -15.01 -4.15
CA VAL A 151 5.79 -14.94 -2.98
C VAL A 151 6.58 -14.67 -1.70
N PHE A 152 7.65 -15.42 -1.46
CA PHE A 152 8.45 -15.28 -0.25
C PHE A 152 9.19 -13.93 -0.16
N PRO A 153 9.95 -13.47 -1.17
CA PRO A 153 10.57 -12.15 -1.16
C PRO A 153 9.56 -11.01 -0.97
N PHE A 154 8.40 -11.11 -1.61
CA PHE A 154 7.35 -10.09 -1.49
C PHE A 154 6.70 -10.11 -0.11
N PHE A 155 6.53 -11.28 0.49
CA PHE A 155 6.05 -11.39 1.87
C PHE A 155 7.02 -10.72 2.85
N VAL A 156 8.31 -10.97 2.76
CA VAL A 156 9.32 -10.34 3.61
C VAL A 156 9.32 -8.82 3.46
N SER A 157 9.24 -8.33 2.21
CA SER A 157 9.18 -6.91 1.90
C SER A 157 7.93 -6.23 2.49
N SER A 158 6.76 -6.81 2.22
CA SER A 158 5.49 -6.26 2.68
C SER A 158 5.32 -6.38 4.20
N LEU A 159 5.85 -7.44 4.83
CA LEU A 159 5.85 -7.59 6.28
C LEU A 159 6.65 -6.47 6.95
N GLY A 160 7.87 -6.19 6.48
CA GLY A 160 8.69 -5.09 6.99
C GLY A 160 7.99 -3.74 6.86
N GLY A 161 7.39 -3.45 5.70
CA GLY A 161 6.62 -2.23 5.47
C GLY A 161 5.35 -2.14 6.30
N THR A 162 4.66 -3.26 6.51
CA THR A 162 3.46 -3.33 7.35
C THR A 162 3.79 -3.10 8.82
N LEU A 163 4.86 -3.67 9.34
CA LEU A 163 5.31 -3.42 10.72
C LEU A 163 5.62 -1.93 10.93
N ALA A 164 6.33 -1.31 10.01
CA ALA A 164 6.56 0.14 10.03
C ALA A 164 5.24 0.93 9.97
N ALA A 165 4.30 0.48 9.14
CA ALA A 165 2.99 1.12 9.00
C ALA A 165 2.15 1.04 10.27
N VAL A 166 2.21 -0.05 11.03
CA VAL A 166 1.51 -0.18 12.33
C VAL A 166 1.91 0.96 13.25
N VAL A 167 3.20 1.23 13.37
CA VAL A 167 3.72 2.30 14.24
C VAL A 167 3.35 3.68 13.69
N ILE A 168 3.68 3.94 12.43
CA ILE A 168 3.54 5.26 11.81
C ILE A 168 2.08 5.65 11.65
N VAL A 169 1.22 4.78 11.09
CA VAL A 169 -0.21 5.07 10.89
C VAL A 169 -0.93 5.27 12.21
N THR A 170 -0.56 4.51 13.26
CA THR A 170 -1.13 4.70 14.59
C THR A 170 -0.72 6.05 15.18
N ALA A 171 0.55 6.44 15.04
CA ALA A 171 1.03 7.76 15.47
C ALA A 171 0.34 8.90 14.69
N MET A 172 0.25 8.78 13.37
CA MET A 172 -0.42 9.77 12.52
C MET A 172 -1.90 9.95 12.87
N LYS A 173 -2.60 8.88 13.25
CA LYS A 173 -3.98 8.96 13.73
C LYS A 173 -4.09 9.68 15.08
N ARG A 174 -3.15 9.44 15.99
CA ARG A 174 -3.14 10.13 17.31
C ARG A 174 -2.98 11.64 17.18
N ILE A 175 -2.13 12.10 16.27
CA ILE A 175 -1.89 13.53 16.04
C ILE A 175 -2.87 14.15 15.02
N LYS A 176 -3.85 13.39 14.51
CA LYS A 176 -4.81 13.79 13.47
C LYS A 176 -4.16 14.47 12.26
N PHE A 177 -2.98 14.00 11.87
CA PHE A 177 -2.14 14.63 10.85
C PHE A 177 -2.88 14.82 9.52
N PHE A 178 -3.51 13.75 9.01
CA PHE A 178 -4.24 13.83 7.74
C PHE A 178 -5.54 14.61 7.83
N ASP A 179 -6.18 14.68 8.99
CA ASP A 179 -7.37 15.52 9.21
C ASP A 179 -7.00 17.00 9.06
N THR A 180 -5.82 17.37 9.54
CA THR A 180 -5.28 18.74 9.40
C THR A 180 -4.88 19.03 7.95
N VAL A 181 -4.21 18.10 7.27
CA VAL A 181 -3.71 18.30 5.89
C VAL A 181 -4.84 18.28 4.86
N LEU A 182 -5.77 17.32 4.97
CA LEU A 182 -6.87 17.15 4.01
C LEU A 182 -8.11 17.98 4.33
N GLY A 183 -8.22 18.49 5.58
CA GLY A 183 -9.41 19.14 6.12
C GLY A 183 -10.38 18.10 6.71
N SER A 184 -10.97 18.43 7.86
CA SER A 184 -11.77 17.54 8.71
C SER A 184 -13.00 16.88 8.05
N GLU A 185 -13.42 17.32 6.88
CA GLU A 185 -14.62 16.82 6.20
C GLU A 185 -14.44 15.50 5.43
N THR A 186 -13.19 15.04 5.22
CA THR A 186 -12.94 13.96 4.26
C THR A 186 -12.78 12.58 4.88
N VAL A 187 -12.50 12.48 6.16
CA VAL A 187 -12.15 11.20 6.81
C VAL A 187 -13.37 10.56 7.51
N GLU A 188 -14.34 11.35 7.95
CA GLU A 188 -15.49 10.86 8.71
C GLU A 188 -16.73 10.51 7.85
N ASN A 189 -16.85 11.06 6.65
CA ASN A 189 -18.03 10.95 5.78
C ASN A 189 -17.88 10.01 4.57
N LYS A 190 -16.93 9.08 4.59
CA LYS A 190 -16.86 8.06 3.53
C LYS A 190 -16.85 6.66 4.12
#